data_775b8151630bb2dc14492c93ff11b512
#
_entry.id   775b8151630bb2dc14492c93ff11b512
#
_cell.length_a   1.000
_cell.length_b   1.000
_cell.length_c   1.000
_cell.angle_alpha   90.00
_cell.angle_beta   90.00
_cell.angle_gamma   90.00
#
_symmetry.space_group_name_H-M   'P 1'
#
loop_
_entity.id
_entity.type
_entity.pdbx_description
1 polymer ?
#
loop_
_entity_poly.entity_id
_entity_poly.type
_entity_poly.pdbx_seq_one_letter_code
_entity_poly.pdbx_strand_id
1 'polypeptide(L)'
;MRLVDSGKYRPDCAQVVVLATLLMIFLHPLLAFGQKPEYEFYFEFRTAFSPKVQEENHWSLTNEQVYEKYAAKLKGDRIAESEIARRLRLLRTEHAVLDADFYSRYYLDSSSNFNHAPNNFLMEVVKGMQAGSALDYGMGQGRNSIYLASLGWDVWGFDPADAGIAIALRRAKELGLTLHTSAVSDSEYEFGKERFDLILFSWTKPLVPVQKVVDSLKSGGIVVMECGQEFVPVRNTILHLFDSLLITRYEIVRAKADWGDRREMDVFRLVARKP
;
A
#
# COMPACT_ATOMS: atom_id res chain seq x y z
N MET A 1 69.30 15.13 -32.70
CA MET A 1 68.74 13.82 -32.41
C MET A 1 68.08 13.88 -31.03
N ARG A 2 66.77 14.21 -30.99
CA ARG A 2 66.00 14.33 -29.73
C ARG A 2 65.06 13.14 -29.66
N LEU A 3 65.17 12.37 -28.62
CA LEU A 3 64.31 11.25 -28.26
C LEU A 3 62.96 11.79 -27.80
N VAL A 4 61.89 11.27 -28.37
CA VAL A 4 60.49 11.56 -27.96
C VAL A 4 60.13 10.56 -26.87
N ASP A 5 59.81 11.05 -25.70
CA ASP A 5 59.37 10.32 -24.52
C ASP A 5 57.89 9.93 -24.68
N SER A 6 57.59 8.63 -24.72
CA SER A 6 56.23 8.09 -24.78
C SER A 6 55.65 8.03 -23.37
N GLY A 7 54.96 9.11 -22.96
CA GLY A 7 54.23 9.16 -21.71
C GLY A 7 53.10 8.13 -21.70
N LYS A 8 53.25 7.07 -20.89
CA LYS A 8 52.17 6.13 -20.56
C LYS A 8 51.15 6.82 -19.66
N TYR A 9 49.99 7.01 -20.18
CA TYR A 9 48.81 7.45 -19.39
C TYR A 9 48.49 6.38 -18.33
N ARG A 10 48.72 6.69 -17.05
CA ARG A 10 48.23 5.92 -15.94
C ARG A 10 46.93 6.58 -15.47
N PRO A 11 45.79 5.88 -15.47
CA PRO A 11 44.57 6.47 -14.87
C PRO A 11 44.81 6.69 -13.36
N ASP A 12 44.45 7.87 -12.91
CA ASP A 12 44.61 8.32 -11.53
C ASP A 12 43.72 7.42 -10.62
N CYS A 13 44.31 6.80 -9.61
CA CYS A 13 43.63 5.93 -8.65
C CYS A 13 42.47 6.63 -7.97
N ALA A 14 42.46 7.97 -7.91
CA ALA A 14 41.37 8.76 -7.40
C ALA A 14 40.10 8.68 -8.26
N GLN A 15 40.22 8.62 -9.58
CA GLN A 15 39.04 8.50 -10.48
C GLN A 15 38.40 7.10 -10.44
N VAL A 16 39.19 6.04 -10.25
CA VAL A 16 38.68 4.67 -10.12
C VAL A 16 37.95 4.49 -8.78
N VAL A 17 38.45 5.10 -7.71
CA VAL A 17 37.81 5.07 -6.39
C VAL A 17 36.48 5.87 -6.40
N VAL A 18 36.44 7.03 -7.08
CA VAL A 18 35.21 7.84 -7.19
C VAL A 18 34.14 7.13 -8.01
N LEU A 19 34.50 6.47 -9.14
CA LEU A 19 33.54 5.68 -9.91
C LEU A 19 33.04 4.45 -9.13
N ALA A 20 33.91 3.74 -8.42
CA ALA A 20 33.51 2.62 -7.57
C ALA A 20 32.63 3.06 -6.40
N THR A 21 32.91 4.23 -5.79
CA THR A 21 32.12 4.80 -4.69
C THR A 21 30.77 5.31 -5.22
N LEU A 22 30.69 5.91 -6.39
CA LEU A 22 29.44 6.32 -7.03
C LEU A 22 28.59 5.10 -7.44
N LEU A 23 29.19 4.03 -7.96
CA LEU A 23 28.47 2.79 -8.25
C LEU A 23 27.94 2.13 -6.97
N MET A 24 28.70 2.18 -5.88
CA MET A 24 28.26 1.69 -4.56
C MET A 24 27.15 2.57 -3.95
N ILE A 25 27.13 3.88 -4.19
CA ILE A 25 26.10 4.80 -3.70
C ILE A 25 24.78 4.58 -4.45
N PHE A 26 24.80 4.19 -5.74
CA PHE A 26 23.60 3.84 -6.48
C PHE A 26 23.11 2.40 -6.26
N LEU A 27 23.98 1.49 -5.78
CA LEU A 27 23.60 0.10 -5.42
C LEU A 27 23.19 -0.04 -3.92
N HIS A 28 23.56 0.87 -3.05
CA HIS A 28 23.32 0.77 -1.60
C HIS A 28 21.87 1.00 -1.15
N PRO A 29 21.02 1.81 -1.80
CA PRO A 29 19.60 1.87 -1.41
C PRO A 29 18.85 0.57 -1.68
N LEU A 30 19.29 -0.20 -2.69
CA LEU A 30 18.65 -1.45 -3.08
C LEU A 30 19.00 -2.65 -2.18
N LEU A 31 20.16 -2.61 -1.49
CA LEU A 31 20.63 -3.70 -0.63
C LEU A 31 20.30 -3.50 0.85
N ALA A 32 19.89 -2.29 1.26
CA ALA A 32 19.64 -1.96 2.66
C ALA A 32 18.27 -2.41 3.20
N PHE A 33 17.35 -2.79 2.33
CA PHE A 33 16.01 -3.21 2.71
C PHE A 33 15.73 -4.60 2.13
N GLY A 34 16.29 -5.62 2.69
CA GLY A 34 15.89 -7.02 2.58
C GLY A 34 15.19 -7.51 1.29
N GLN A 35 15.53 -6.88 0.13
CA GLN A 35 14.95 -7.25 -1.15
C GLN A 35 15.28 -8.70 -1.45
N LYS A 36 14.25 -9.52 -1.54
CA LYS A 36 14.39 -10.90 -1.95
C LYS A 36 14.38 -10.96 -3.47
N PRO A 37 15.52 -11.32 -4.11
CA PRO A 37 15.61 -11.40 -5.60
C PRO A 37 14.53 -12.26 -6.22
N GLU A 38 14.05 -13.25 -5.46
CA GLU A 38 12.97 -14.12 -5.90
C GLU A 38 11.62 -13.40 -6.10
N TYR A 39 11.46 -12.18 -5.61
CA TYR A 39 10.22 -11.40 -5.73
C TYR A 39 10.26 -10.33 -6.83
N GLU A 40 11.36 -10.19 -7.56
CA GLU A 40 11.48 -9.19 -8.64
C GLU A 40 10.34 -9.26 -9.68
N PHE A 41 9.87 -10.47 -10.01
CA PHE A 41 8.74 -10.66 -10.92
C PHE A 41 7.44 -10.02 -10.43
N TYR A 42 7.30 -9.86 -9.10
CA TYR A 42 6.06 -9.35 -8.53
C TYR A 42 5.83 -7.89 -8.86
N PHE A 43 6.88 -7.10 -8.98
CA PHE A 43 6.78 -5.70 -9.38
C PHE A 43 6.15 -5.56 -10.76
N GLU A 44 6.64 -6.30 -11.76
CA GLU A 44 6.05 -6.33 -13.11
C GLU A 44 4.61 -6.85 -13.08
N PHE A 45 4.37 -7.93 -12.35
CA PHE A 45 3.02 -8.48 -12.19
C PHE A 45 2.06 -7.45 -11.62
N ARG A 46 2.43 -6.74 -10.57
CA ARG A 46 1.58 -5.81 -9.82
C ARG A 46 1.36 -4.49 -10.54
N THR A 47 2.35 -3.97 -11.27
CA THR A 47 2.28 -2.65 -11.92
C THR A 47 1.83 -2.70 -13.37
N ALA A 48 2.18 -3.74 -14.11
CA ALA A 48 1.94 -3.79 -15.55
C ALA A 48 0.93 -4.89 -15.94
N PHE A 49 1.10 -6.11 -15.45
CA PHE A 49 0.30 -7.23 -15.93
C PHE A 49 -1.09 -7.27 -15.31
N SER A 50 -1.19 -7.34 -13.98
CA SER A 50 -2.48 -7.51 -13.30
C SER A 50 -3.46 -6.36 -13.55
N PRO A 51 -3.07 -5.07 -13.45
CA PRO A 51 -3.96 -3.97 -13.75
C PRO A 51 -4.49 -4.00 -15.18
N LYS A 52 -3.62 -4.24 -16.16
CA LYS A 52 -4.01 -4.32 -17.58
C LYS A 52 -5.04 -5.41 -17.82
N VAL A 53 -4.78 -6.61 -17.31
CA VAL A 53 -5.69 -7.76 -17.46
C VAL A 53 -7.03 -7.51 -16.78
N GLN A 54 -7.03 -6.91 -15.60
CA GLN A 54 -8.25 -6.56 -14.89
C GLN A 54 -9.05 -5.47 -15.61
N GLU A 55 -8.39 -4.44 -16.14
CA GLU A 55 -9.04 -3.37 -16.92
C GLU A 55 -9.70 -3.92 -18.18
N GLU A 56 -9.02 -4.76 -18.97
CA GLU A 56 -9.54 -5.44 -20.14
C GLU A 56 -10.75 -6.33 -19.83
N ASN A 57 -10.89 -6.79 -18.59
CA ASN A 57 -12.01 -7.63 -18.12
C ASN A 57 -12.95 -6.88 -17.15
N HIS A 58 -12.97 -5.55 -17.17
CA HIS A 58 -13.85 -4.70 -16.35
C HIS A 58 -13.77 -5.02 -14.85
N TRP A 59 -12.56 -5.37 -14.36
CA TRP A 59 -12.28 -5.71 -12.96
C TRP A 59 -13.11 -6.86 -12.40
N SER A 60 -13.53 -7.80 -13.26
CA SER A 60 -14.40 -8.91 -12.90
C SER A 60 -13.68 -10.23 -12.57
N LEU A 61 -12.37 -10.30 -12.81
CA LEU A 61 -11.62 -11.54 -12.64
C LEU A 61 -11.24 -11.77 -11.16
N THR A 62 -11.33 -13.03 -10.76
CA THR A 62 -10.72 -13.50 -9.51
C THR A 62 -9.20 -13.51 -9.61
N ASN A 63 -8.50 -13.52 -8.48
CA ASN A 63 -7.05 -13.65 -8.46
C ASN A 63 -6.57 -14.89 -9.22
N GLU A 64 -7.26 -16.04 -9.06
CA GLU A 64 -6.88 -17.27 -9.75
C GLU A 64 -6.99 -17.14 -11.27
N GLN A 65 -8.04 -16.51 -11.78
CA GLN A 65 -8.18 -16.23 -13.21
C GLN A 65 -7.09 -15.29 -13.73
N VAL A 66 -6.65 -14.32 -12.94
CA VAL A 66 -5.50 -13.46 -13.27
C VAL A 66 -4.21 -14.28 -13.29
N TYR A 67 -4.03 -15.20 -12.34
CA TYR A 67 -2.85 -16.07 -12.30
C TYR A 67 -2.79 -17.03 -13.48
N GLU A 68 -3.91 -17.59 -13.92
CA GLU A 68 -3.99 -18.41 -15.13
C GLU A 68 -3.57 -17.64 -16.38
N LYS A 69 -4.07 -16.38 -16.52
CA LYS A 69 -3.65 -15.50 -17.63
C LYS A 69 -2.17 -15.15 -17.56
N TYR A 70 -1.62 -14.96 -16.34
CA TYR A 70 -0.20 -14.71 -16.14
C TYR A 70 0.65 -15.93 -16.55
N ALA A 71 0.23 -17.12 -16.17
CA ALA A 71 0.88 -18.36 -16.61
C ALA A 71 0.91 -18.48 -18.13
N ALA A 72 -0.19 -18.17 -18.81
CA ALA A 72 -0.28 -18.20 -20.26
C ALA A 72 0.68 -17.19 -20.91
N LYS A 73 0.78 -15.95 -20.37
CA LYS A 73 1.78 -14.96 -20.79
C LYS A 73 3.20 -15.50 -20.67
N LEU A 74 3.57 -16.02 -19.49
CA LEU A 74 4.91 -16.53 -19.22
C LEU A 74 5.30 -17.69 -20.17
N LYS A 75 4.35 -18.57 -20.51
CA LYS A 75 4.54 -19.62 -21.53
C LYS A 75 4.81 -19.01 -22.91
N GLY A 76 4.05 -17.98 -23.30
CA GLY A 76 4.27 -17.22 -24.51
C GLY A 76 5.67 -16.57 -24.57
N ASP A 77 6.15 -16.08 -23.44
CA ASP A 77 7.48 -15.50 -23.25
C ASP A 77 8.59 -16.57 -23.15
N ARG A 78 8.25 -17.85 -23.29
CA ARG A 78 9.16 -19.01 -23.22
C ARG A 78 9.90 -19.15 -21.89
N ILE A 79 9.26 -18.73 -20.80
CA ILE A 79 9.77 -18.95 -19.44
C ILE A 79 9.64 -20.44 -19.09
N ALA A 80 10.66 -20.98 -18.40
CA ALA A 80 10.69 -22.38 -18.02
C ALA A 80 9.50 -22.76 -17.12
N GLU A 81 8.91 -23.92 -17.33
CA GLU A 81 7.75 -24.41 -16.55
C GLU A 81 8.01 -24.42 -15.03
N SER A 82 9.23 -24.76 -14.61
CA SER A 82 9.64 -24.73 -13.20
C SER A 82 9.56 -23.31 -12.60
N GLU A 83 9.94 -22.29 -13.37
CA GLU A 83 9.87 -20.90 -12.94
C GLU A 83 8.44 -20.39 -12.93
N ILE A 84 7.62 -20.78 -13.92
CA ILE A 84 6.19 -20.46 -13.91
C ILE A 84 5.52 -21.05 -12.66
N ALA A 85 5.77 -22.33 -12.38
CA ALA A 85 5.22 -22.99 -11.19
C ALA A 85 5.68 -22.32 -9.88
N ARG A 86 6.95 -21.88 -9.80
CA ARG A 86 7.48 -21.14 -8.66
C ARG A 86 6.76 -19.82 -8.47
N ARG A 87 6.61 -18.99 -9.51
CA ARG A 87 5.92 -17.68 -9.42
C ARG A 87 4.47 -17.84 -9.01
N LEU A 88 3.75 -18.77 -9.61
CA LEU A 88 2.35 -19.03 -9.27
C LEU A 88 2.18 -19.52 -7.82
N ARG A 89 3.10 -20.36 -7.34
CA ARG A 89 3.10 -20.76 -5.96
C ARG A 89 3.26 -19.55 -5.03
N LEU A 90 4.27 -18.70 -5.27
CA LEU A 90 4.51 -17.49 -4.47
C LEU A 90 3.30 -16.56 -4.46
N LEU A 91 2.68 -16.32 -5.61
CA LEU A 91 1.45 -15.52 -5.72
C LEU A 91 0.30 -16.07 -4.87
N ARG A 92 0.21 -17.40 -4.70
CA ARG A 92 -0.85 -18.05 -3.93
C ARG A 92 -0.55 -18.13 -2.43
N THR A 93 0.72 -18.32 -2.06
CA THR A 93 1.09 -18.64 -0.68
C THR A 93 1.75 -17.49 0.07
N GLU A 94 2.34 -16.52 -0.63
CA GLU A 94 3.12 -15.44 -0.05
C GLU A 94 2.61 -14.04 -0.45
N HIS A 95 1.36 -13.94 -0.88
CA HIS A 95 0.79 -12.69 -1.39
C HIS A 95 0.97 -11.50 -0.43
N ALA A 96 0.74 -11.69 0.86
CA ALA A 96 0.90 -10.64 1.87
C ALA A 96 2.36 -10.16 1.98
N VAL A 97 3.32 -11.08 1.91
CA VAL A 97 4.77 -10.76 1.96
C VAL A 97 5.20 -10.05 0.68
N LEU A 98 4.67 -10.49 -0.47
CA LEU A 98 4.92 -9.86 -1.76
C LEU A 98 4.37 -8.43 -1.80
N ASP A 99 3.15 -8.21 -1.32
CA ASP A 99 2.56 -6.87 -1.22
C ASP A 99 3.35 -5.98 -0.24
N ALA A 100 3.78 -6.49 0.90
CA ALA A 100 4.59 -5.74 1.86
C ALA A 100 5.92 -5.26 1.24
N ASP A 101 6.63 -6.14 0.51
CA ASP A 101 7.86 -5.79 -0.20
C ASP A 101 7.58 -4.77 -1.32
N PHE A 102 6.52 -4.99 -2.10
CA PHE A 102 6.11 -4.07 -3.16
C PHE A 102 5.82 -2.66 -2.63
N TYR A 103 4.98 -2.54 -1.60
CA TYR A 103 4.62 -1.24 -1.04
C TYR A 103 5.79 -0.58 -0.30
N SER A 104 6.67 -1.34 0.36
CA SER A 104 7.89 -0.79 0.95
C SER A 104 8.77 -0.12 -0.11
N ARG A 105 8.98 -0.76 -1.27
CA ARG A 105 9.71 -0.18 -2.41
C ARG A 105 9.00 1.06 -2.95
N TYR A 106 7.67 0.96 -3.14
CA TYR A 106 6.86 2.05 -3.66
C TYR A 106 6.91 3.30 -2.76
N TYR A 107 6.90 3.12 -1.44
CA TYR A 107 7.00 4.23 -0.49
C TYR A 107 8.40 4.86 -0.43
N LEU A 108 9.44 4.11 -0.74
CA LEU A 108 10.82 4.60 -0.77
C LEU A 108 11.19 5.25 -2.11
N ASP A 109 10.44 4.99 -3.17
CA ASP A 109 10.69 5.57 -4.48
C ASP A 109 10.26 7.05 -4.50
N SER A 110 11.27 7.93 -4.57
CA SER A 110 11.05 9.38 -4.63
C SER A 110 10.34 9.85 -5.90
N SER A 111 10.29 9.02 -6.94
CA SER A 111 9.55 9.28 -8.19
C SER A 111 8.08 8.88 -8.10
N SER A 112 7.68 8.16 -7.05
CA SER A 112 6.29 7.77 -6.86
C SER A 112 5.40 9.00 -6.67
N ASN A 113 4.27 9.04 -7.38
CA ASN A 113 3.28 10.11 -7.27
C ASN A 113 2.36 9.96 -6.05
N PHE A 114 2.89 9.46 -4.93
CA PHE A 114 2.10 9.24 -3.73
C PHE A 114 1.53 10.56 -3.19
N ASN A 115 0.22 10.59 -2.95
CA ASN A 115 -0.43 11.76 -2.38
C ASN A 115 -0.21 11.82 -0.86
N HIS A 116 0.46 12.89 -0.41
CA HIS A 116 0.74 13.11 1.01
C HIS A 116 -0.36 13.90 1.74
N ALA A 117 -1.34 14.45 1.02
CA ALA A 117 -2.48 15.11 1.63
C ALA A 117 -3.45 14.06 2.24
N PRO A 118 -4.15 14.38 3.33
CA PRO A 118 -5.16 13.50 3.89
C PRO A 118 -6.31 13.27 2.91
N ASN A 119 -7.01 12.15 3.08
CA ASN A 119 -8.16 11.82 2.26
C ASN A 119 -9.30 12.83 2.45
N ASN A 120 -9.81 13.38 1.35
CA ASN A 120 -10.83 14.41 1.40
C ASN A 120 -12.16 13.94 2.00
N PHE A 121 -12.54 12.69 1.74
CA PHE A 121 -13.76 12.12 2.30
C PHE A 121 -13.64 11.91 3.82
N LEU A 122 -12.47 11.44 4.29
CA LEU A 122 -12.19 11.40 5.72
C LEU A 122 -12.32 12.79 6.36
N MET A 123 -11.69 13.81 5.75
CA MET A 123 -11.73 15.20 6.25
C MET A 123 -13.18 15.70 6.37
N GLU A 124 -14.01 15.40 5.38
CA GLU A 124 -15.44 15.76 5.39
C GLU A 124 -16.18 15.07 6.54
N VAL A 125 -15.99 13.74 6.71
CA VAL A 125 -16.71 12.94 7.70
C VAL A 125 -16.35 13.34 9.12
N VAL A 126 -15.06 13.56 9.41
CA VAL A 126 -14.63 13.87 10.79
C VAL A 126 -14.82 15.33 11.18
N LYS A 127 -15.24 16.18 10.24
CA LYS A 127 -15.47 17.61 10.50
C LYS A 127 -16.53 17.81 11.58
N GLY A 128 -16.13 18.39 12.70
CA GLY A 128 -17.00 18.66 13.83
C GLY A 128 -17.27 17.46 14.73
N MET A 129 -16.66 16.31 14.47
CA MET A 129 -16.68 15.19 15.40
C MET A 129 -15.78 15.47 16.61
N GLN A 130 -16.18 14.98 17.78
CA GLN A 130 -15.30 14.95 18.94
C GLN A 130 -14.21 13.89 18.72
N ALA A 131 -12.96 14.26 18.94
CA ALA A 131 -11.84 13.34 18.83
C ALA A 131 -11.97 12.22 19.88
N GLY A 132 -11.69 11.00 19.44
CA GLY A 132 -11.66 9.78 20.23
C GLY A 132 -10.48 8.91 19.79
N SER A 133 -10.64 7.59 19.83
CA SER A 133 -9.65 6.64 19.35
C SER A 133 -9.96 6.23 17.91
N ALA A 134 -8.94 6.26 17.04
CA ALA A 134 -9.07 5.90 15.62
C ALA A 134 -8.11 4.78 15.22
N LEU A 135 -8.55 3.91 14.30
CA LEU A 135 -7.71 2.94 13.63
C LEU A 135 -7.61 3.30 12.14
N ASP A 136 -6.40 3.51 11.66
CA ASP A 136 -6.08 3.64 10.23
C ASP A 136 -5.62 2.27 9.70
N TYR A 137 -6.50 1.56 9.00
CA TYR A 137 -6.27 0.22 8.49
C TYR A 137 -5.48 0.27 7.19
N GLY A 138 -4.26 -0.29 7.18
CA GLY A 138 -3.36 -0.16 6.05
C GLY A 138 -2.87 1.28 5.89
N MET A 139 -2.29 1.83 6.97
CA MET A 139 -1.99 3.26 7.10
C MET A 139 -0.92 3.78 6.15
N GLY A 140 -0.11 2.90 5.54
CA GLY A 140 1.00 3.25 4.66
C GLY A 140 1.95 4.28 5.29
N GLN A 141 2.16 5.40 4.59
CA GLN A 141 2.97 6.53 5.07
C GLN A 141 2.24 7.45 6.08
N GLY A 142 1.07 7.06 6.58
CA GLY A 142 0.36 7.71 7.67
C GLY A 142 -0.25 9.08 7.34
N ARG A 143 -0.57 9.40 6.08
CA ARG A 143 -1.16 10.70 5.70
C ARG A 143 -2.46 10.99 6.46
N ASN A 144 -3.31 10.00 6.62
CA ASN A 144 -4.58 10.09 7.34
C ASN A 144 -4.38 10.01 8.85
N SER A 145 -3.50 9.13 9.32
CA SER A 145 -3.12 9.01 10.72
C SER A 145 -2.58 10.34 11.27
N ILE A 146 -1.67 10.99 10.54
CA ILE A 146 -1.09 12.29 10.92
C ILE A 146 -2.18 13.37 10.96
N TYR A 147 -3.10 13.37 9.98
CA TYR A 147 -4.22 14.30 9.98
C TYR A 147 -5.13 14.11 11.19
N LEU A 148 -5.55 12.88 11.48
CA LEU A 148 -6.38 12.58 12.66
C LEU A 148 -5.67 12.96 13.96
N ALA A 149 -4.39 12.62 14.12
CA ALA A 149 -3.60 12.99 15.28
C ALA A 149 -3.48 14.52 15.44
N SER A 150 -3.38 15.28 14.35
CA SER A 150 -3.37 16.75 14.38
C SER A 150 -4.70 17.37 14.86
N LEU A 151 -5.79 16.61 14.76
CA LEU A 151 -7.11 16.99 15.29
C LEU A 151 -7.33 16.50 16.73
N GLY A 152 -6.32 15.90 17.37
CA GLY A 152 -6.37 15.41 18.73
C GLY A 152 -6.92 13.98 18.90
N TRP A 153 -7.08 13.22 17.81
CA TRP A 153 -7.43 11.80 17.91
C TRP A 153 -6.27 10.98 18.48
N ASP A 154 -6.59 9.96 19.28
CA ASP A 154 -5.65 8.91 19.68
C ASP A 154 -5.60 7.87 18.56
N VAL A 155 -4.51 7.90 17.77
CA VAL A 155 -4.44 7.20 16.49
C VAL A 155 -3.60 5.95 16.58
N TRP A 156 -4.22 4.85 16.21
CA TRP A 156 -3.61 3.55 15.99
C TRP A 156 -3.56 3.27 14.49
N GLY A 157 -2.54 2.58 14.03
CA GLY A 157 -2.43 2.19 12.63
C GLY A 157 -1.51 1.01 12.43
N PHE A 158 -1.76 0.25 11.40
CA PHE A 158 -0.86 -0.83 11.00
C PHE A 158 -0.73 -0.87 9.48
N ASP A 159 0.38 -1.39 9.02
CA ASP A 159 0.65 -1.67 7.61
C ASP A 159 1.72 -2.76 7.52
N PRO A 160 1.61 -3.74 6.62
CA PRO A 160 2.67 -4.75 6.45
C PRO A 160 3.96 -4.18 5.86
N ALA A 161 3.91 -3.01 5.19
CA ALA A 161 5.07 -2.33 4.63
C ALA A 161 5.77 -1.48 5.71
N ASP A 162 6.81 -2.00 6.31
CA ASP A 162 7.59 -1.37 7.39
C ASP A 162 8.19 -0.01 7.00
N ALA A 163 8.57 0.16 5.72
CA ALA A 163 9.04 1.44 5.20
C ALA A 163 7.98 2.54 5.29
N GLY A 164 6.70 2.20 5.06
CA GLY A 164 5.58 3.12 5.25
C GLY A 164 5.48 3.56 6.70
N ILE A 165 5.49 2.62 7.63
CA ILE A 165 5.47 2.88 9.08
C ILE A 165 6.63 3.78 9.51
N ALA A 166 7.85 3.49 9.06
CA ALA A 166 9.02 4.30 9.38
C ALA A 166 8.89 5.75 8.89
N ILE A 167 8.34 5.96 7.69
CA ILE A 167 8.07 7.29 7.14
C ILE A 167 6.99 8.00 7.97
N ALA A 168 5.89 7.31 8.31
CA ALA A 168 4.81 7.86 9.11
C ALA A 168 5.30 8.35 10.48
N LEU A 169 6.07 7.52 11.19
CA LEU A 169 6.63 7.85 12.50
C LEU A 169 7.60 9.05 12.45
N ARG A 170 8.46 9.11 11.43
CA ARG A 170 9.37 10.26 11.23
C ARG A 170 8.59 11.54 11.04
N ARG A 171 7.58 11.54 10.14
CA ARG A 171 6.75 12.73 9.87
C ARG A 171 5.93 13.15 11.09
N ALA A 172 5.35 12.19 11.81
CA ALA A 172 4.62 12.48 13.06
C ALA A 172 5.54 13.14 14.10
N LYS A 173 6.77 12.62 14.28
CA LYS A 173 7.76 13.20 15.19
C LYS A 173 8.15 14.63 14.80
N GLU A 174 8.36 14.92 13.52
CA GLU A 174 8.66 16.25 13.00
C GLU A 174 7.53 17.27 13.31
N LEU A 175 6.30 16.80 13.40
CA LEU A 175 5.11 17.58 13.72
C LEU A 175 4.76 17.57 15.22
N GLY A 176 5.52 16.91 16.07
CA GLY A 176 5.22 16.77 17.50
C GLY A 176 4.00 15.91 17.81
N LEU A 177 3.62 15.01 16.89
CA LEU A 177 2.46 14.13 17.01
C LEU A 177 2.88 12.72 17.46
N THR A 178 1.96 12.02 18.12
CA THR A 178 2.14 10.61 18.52
C THR A 178 1.22 9.72 17.70
N LEU A 179 1.75 8.60 17.22
CA LEU A 179 1.01 7.52 16.55
C LEU A 179 1.38 6.19 17.21
N HIS A 180 0.39 5.33 17.42
CA HIS A 180 0.58 3.93 17.84
C HIS A 180 0.59 3.06 16.60
N THR A 181 1.75 2.51 16.23
CA THR A 181 1.90 1.81 14.94
C THR A 181 2.41 0.39 15.09
N SER A 182 2.03 -0.48 14.16
CA SER A 182 2.53 -1.85 14.05
C SER A 182 2.84 -2.19 12.59
N ALA A 183 4.06 -2.72 12.36
CA ALA A 183 4.46 -3.21 11.03
C ALA A 183 4.05 -4.69 10.91
N VAL A 184 2.77 -4.95 10.70
CA VAL A 184 2.18 -6.29 10.63
C VAL A 184 1.08 -6.35 9.58
N SER A 185 0.75 -7.55 9.12
CA SER A 185 -0.45 -7.80 8.31
C SER A 185 -1.72 -7.69 9.15
N ASP A 186 -2.87 -7.57 8.48
CA ASP A 186 -4.16 -7.53 9.17
C ASP A 186 -4.52 -8.86 9.86
N SER A 187 -3.99 -9.98 9.39
CA SER A 187 -4.15 -11.29 10.04
C SER A 187 -3.41 -11.38 11.39
N GLU A 188 -2.33 -10.61 11.55
CA GLU A 188 -1.49 -10.56 12.75
C GLU A 188 -1.90 -9.41 13.69
N TYR A 189 -2.63 -8.40 13.19
CA TYR A 189 -3.01 -7.26 13.99
C TYR A 189 -4.06 -7.62 15.06
N GLU A 190 -3.79 -7.22 16.30
CA GLU A 190 -4.67 -7.42 17.45
C GLU A 190 -5.72 -6.30 17.53
N PHE A 191 -6.87 -6.51 16.88
CA PHE A 191 -7.97 -5.54 16.84
C PHE A 191 -8.55 -5.23 18.23
N GLY A 192 -8.66 -6.24 19.09
CA GLY A 192 -9.32 -6.11 20.39
C GLY A 192 -10.84 -5.98 20.27
N LYS A 193 -11.48 -5.51 21.32
CA LYS A 193 -12.93 -5.26 21.35
C LYS A 193 -13.21 -3.86 21.87
N GLU A 194 -14.19 -3.17 21.28
CA GLU A 194 -14.69 -1.86 21.71
C GLU A 194 -13.58 -0.82 21.99
N ARG A 195 -12.60 -0.77 21.09
CA ARG A 195 -11.42 0.10 21.23
C ARG A 195 -11.56 1.42 20.48
N PHE A 196 -12.19 1.40 19.31
CA PHE A 196 -12.13 2.50 18.36
C PHE A 196 -13.47 3.21 18.20
N ASP A 197 -13.43 4.54 18.19
CA ASP A 197 -14.55 5.39 17.82
C ASP A 197 -14.65 5.54 16.29
N LEU A 198 -13.52 5.37 15.57
CA LEU A 198 -13.42 5.43 14.12
C LEU A 198 -12.47 4.37 13.60
N ILE A 199 -12.88 3.64 12.54
CA ILE A 199 -11.99 2.78 11.74
C ILE A 199 -12.02 3.28 10.31
N LEU A 200 -10.84 3.61 9.77
CA LEU A 200 -10.66 4.11 8.43
C LEU A 200 -10.14 3.02 7.50
N PHE A 201 -10.78 2.87 6.34
CA PHE A 201 -10.27 2.16 5.18
C PHE A 201 -10.08 3.16 4.04
N SER A 202 -8.84 3.56 3.78
CA SER A 202 -8.53 4.49 2.70
C SER A 202 -7.71 3.76 1.63
N TRP A 203 -8.34 3.45 0.51
CA TRP A 203 -7.74 2.70 -0.61
C TRP A 203 -7.25 1.29 -0.19
N THR A 204 -7.96 0.70 0.73
CA THR A 204 -7.77 -0.68 1.20
C THR A 204 -9.13 -1.28 1.57
N LYS A 205 -9.14 -2.57 1.86
CA LYS A 205 -10.31 -3.30 2.36
C LYS A 205 -9.87 -4.34 3.38
N PRO A 206 -10.75 -4.77 4.30
CA PRO A 206 -10.41 -5.85 5.21
C PRO A 206 -10.20 -7.16 4.44
N LEU A 207 -9.11 -7.86 4.74
CA LEU A 207 -8.81 -9.21 4.24
C LEU A 207 -9.09 -10.28 5.31
N VAL A 208 -9.25 -9.86 6.57
CA VAL A 208 -9.72 -10.71 7.68
C VAL A 208 -11.26 -10.73 7.74
N PRO A 209 -11.86 -11.70 8.46
CA PRO A 209 -13.29 -11.66 8.73
C PRO A 209 -13.72 -10.31 9.32
N VAL A 210 -14.63 -9.62 8.63
CA VAL A 210 -15.09 -8.27 8.98
C VAL A 210 -15.60 -8.18 10.41
N GLN A 211 -16.12 -9.28 10.97
CA GLN A 211 -16.59 -9.32 12.34
C GLN A 211 -15.51 -8.92 13.36
N LYS A 212 -14.23 -9.27 13.14
CA LYS A 212 -13.12 -8.83 13.99
C LYS A 212 -12.99 -7.30 14.02
N VAL A 213 -13.19 -6.66 12.85
CA VAL A 213 -13.15 -5.20 12.72
C VAL A 213 -14.36 -4.58 13.43
N VAL A 214 -15.56 -5.13 13.19
CA VAL A 214 -16.80 -4.64 13.82
C VAL A 214 -16.76 -4.79 15.34
N ASP A 215 -16.22 -5.89 15.85
CA ASP A 215 -16.08 -6.12 17.30
C ASP A 215 -15.14 -5.10 17.94
N SER A 216 -14.16 -4.61 17.21
CA SER A 216 -13.21 -3.60 17.71
C SER A 216 -13.78 -2.18 17.75
N LEU A 217 -14.89 -1.90 17.06
CA LEU A 217 -15.62 -0.63 17.19
C LEU A 217 -16.34 -0.57 18.53
N LYS A 218 -16.34 0.60 19.16
CA LYS A 218 -17.23 0.94 20.28
C LYS A 218 -18.67 1.07 19.79
N SER A 219 -19.66 0.93 20.68
CA SER A 219 -21.04 1.32 20.39
C SER A 219 -21.08 2.80 19.97
N GLY A 220 -21.80 3.11 18.90
CA GLY A 220 -21.81 4.43 18.26
C GLY A 220 -20.58 4.76 17.39
N GLY A 221 -19.54 3.94 17.41
CA GLY A 221 -18.34 4.08 16.57
C GLY A 221 -18.65 3.88 15.09
N ILE A 222 -17.83 4.44 14.23
CA ILE A 222 -18.04 4.44 12.78
C ILE A 222 -16.91 3.79 12.00
N VAL A 223 -17.29 3.15 10.89
CA VAL A 223 -16.39 2.84 9.77
C VAL A 223 -16.49 3.95 8.75
N VAL A 224 -15.34 4.43 8.27
CA VAL A 224 -15.22 5.32 7.12
C VAL A 224 -14.42 4.58 6.06
N MET A 225 -14.97 4.42 4.86
CA MET A 225 -14.30 3.73 3.78
C MET A 225 -14.38 4.52 2.48
N GLU A 226 -13.23 4.73 1.84
CA GLU A 226 -13.12 5.19 0.46
C GLU A 226 -12.15 4.28 -0.31
N CYS A 227 -12.61 3.71 -1.43
CA CYS A 227 -11.76 2.88 -2.28
C CYS A 227 -12.21 2.97 -3.76
N GLY A 228 -11.31 2.61 -4.67
CA GLY A 228 -11.62 2.51 -6.08
C GLY A 228 -12.29 1.20 -6.47
N GLN A 229 -12.79 1.15 -7.69
CA GLN A 229 -13.48 -0.01 -8.25
C GLN A 229 -12.61 -1.28 -8.24
N GLU A 230 -11.30 -1.16 -8.34
CA GLU A 230 -10.35 -2.28 -8.28
C GLU A 230 -10.40 -3.07 -6.97
N PHE A 231 -10.85 -2.43 -5.87
CA PHE A 231 -11.03 -3.10 -4.57
C PHE A 231 -12.39 -3.77 -4.43
N VAL A 232 -13.37 -3.32 -5.23
CA VAL A 232 -14.77 -3.78 -5.15
C VAL A 232 -15.29 -4.03 -6.56
N PRO A 233 -14.83 -5.08 -7.24
CA PRO A 233 -15.16 -5.34 -8.64
C PRO A 233 -16.66 -5.62 -8.87
N VAL A 234 -17.36 -6.13 -7.86
CA VAL A 234 -18.80 -6.38 -7.93
C VAL A 234 -19.53 -5.26 -7.19
N ARG A 235 -20.42 -4.56 -7.90
CA ARG A 235 -21.25 -3.49 -7.32
C ARG A 235 -22.01 -3.99 -6.10
N ASN A 236 -22.10 -3.14 -5.10
CA ASN A 236 -22.77 -3.39 -3.81
C ASN A 236 -22.08 -4.41 -2.87
N THR A 237 -21.01 -5.10 -3.28
CA THR A 237 -20.29 -6.00 -2.37
C THR A 237 -19.82 -5.29 -1.11
N ILE A 238 -19.42 -4.01 -1.23
CA ILE A 238 -19.00 -3.19 -0.08
C ILE A 238 -20.09 -3.02 0.97
N LEU A 239 -21.37 -2.96 0.56
CA LEU A 239 -22.50 -2.87 1.48
C LEU A 239 -22.60 -4.13 2.35
N HIS A 240 -22.37 -5.29 1.73
CA HIS A 240 -22.43 -6.58 2.43
C HIS A 240 -21.26 -6.83 3.37
N LEU A 241 -20.15 -6.10 3.22
CA LEU A 241 -19.06 -6.19 4.18
C LEU A 241 -19.47 -5.75 5.59
N PHE A 242 -20.42 -4.81 5.68
CA PHE A 242 -20.82 -4.19 6.94
C PHE A 242 -22.31 -4.33 7.24
N ASP A 243 -22.93 -5.44 6.84
CA ASP A 243 -24.38 -5.72 7.06
C ASP A 243 -24.79 -5.63 8.54
N SER A 244 -23.88 -5.87 9.47
CA SER A 244 -24.13 -5.75 10.91
C SER A 244 -24.10 -4.31 11.43
N LEU A 245 -23.74 -3.34 10.60
CA LEU A 245 -23.69 -1.92 10.95
C LEU A 245 -24.85 -1.17 10.28
N LEU A 246 -25.24 -0.04 10.86
CA LEU A 246 -26.16 0.90 10.22
C LEU A 246 -25.40 1.72 9.18
N ILE A 247 -25.63 1.47 7.90
CA ILE A 247 -25.05 2.28 6.81
C ILE A 247 -25.77 3.63 6.80
N THR A 248 -25.03 4.70 7.09
CA THR A 248 -25.54 6.08 7.14
C THR A 248 -25.23 6.88 5.89
N ARG A 249 -24.21 6.46 5.13
CA ARG A 249 -23.87 7.04 3.82
C ARG A 249 -23.28 5.97 2.92
N TYR A 250 -23.74 5.94 1.68
CA TYR A 250 -23.14 5.18 0.61
C TYR A 250 -23.30 5.92 -0.70
N GLU A 251 -22.20 6.10 -1.42
CA GLU A 251 -22.21 6.76 -2.72
C GLU A 251 -21.14 6.19 -3.63
N ILE A 252 -21.41 6.26 -4.92
CA ILE A 252 -20.44 5.99 -5.99
C ILE A 252 -20.30 7.30 -6.75
N VAL A 253 -19.08 7.83 -6.77
CA VAL A 253 -18.79 9.10 -7.43
C VAL A 253 -17.70 8.94 -8.47
N ARG A 254 -17.84 9.62 -9.59
CA ARG A 254 -16.75 9.73 -10.56
C ARG A 254 -15.76 10.77 -10.06
N ALA A 255 -14.59 10.34 -9.63
CA ALA A 255 -13.59 11.21 -9.02
C ALA A 255 -12.17 10.77 -9.40
N LYS A 256 -11.22 11.68 -9.22
CA LYS A 256 -9.81 11.30 -9.26
C LYS A 256 -9.46 10.50 -8.02
N ALA A 257 -8.80 9.36 -8.23
CA ALA A 257 -8.17 8.65 -7.14
C ALA A 257 -7.27 9.60 -6.35
N ASP A 258 -7.46 9.69 -5.06
CA ASP A 258 -6.63 10.57 -4.23
C ASP A 258 -5.33 9.89 -3.74
N TRP A 259 -5.11 8.66 -4.24
CA TRP A 259 -3.94 7.83 -4.01
C TRP A 259 -3.24 7.55 -5.34
N GLY A 260 -1.93 7.63 -5.41
CA GLY A 260 -1.17 7.25 -6.59
C GLY A 260 -1.42 8.14 -7.83
N ASP A 261 -1.71 7.54 -8.96
CA ASP A 261 -1.73 8.16 -10.30
C ASP A 261 -2.87 9.15 -10.57
N ARG A 262 -3.79 9.31 -9.63
CA ARG A 262 -4.91 10.24 -9.70
C ARG A 262 -5.80 10.10 -10.95
N ARG A 263 -5.94 8.88 -11.46
CA ARG A 263 -6.88 8.58 -12.56
C ARG A 263 -8.32 8.87 -12.15
N GLU A 264 -9.14 9.28 -13.09
CA GLU A 264 -10.58 9.33 -12.90
C GLU A 264 -11.18 7.93 -12.94
N MET A 265 -11.89 7.57 -11.88
CA MET A 265 -12.53 6.26 -11.73
C MET A 265 -13.79 6.36 -10.89
N ASP A 266 -14.54 5.28 -10.84
CA ASP A 266 -15.62 5.15 -9.87
C ASP A 266 -15.02 4.89 -8.48
N VAL A 267 -15.33 5.81 -7.56
CA VAL A 267 -14.89 5.79 -6.16
C VAL A 267 -16.08 5.48 -5.27
N PHE A 268 -15.94 4.47 -4.46
CA PHE A 268 -16.94 4.04 -3.49
C PHE A 268 -16.64 4.69 -2.14
N ARG A 269 -17.67 5.29 -1.55
CA ARG A 269 -17.63 5.94 -0.23
C ARG A 269 -18.69 5.36 0.66
N LEU A 270 -18.33 5.00 1.88
CA LEU A 270 -19.24 4.42 2.85
C LEU A 270 -18.95 4.99 4.25
N VAL A 271 -20.01 5.32 4.97
CA VAL A 271 -20.00 5.52 6.42
C VAL A 271 -21.02 4.57 7.04
N ALA A 272 -20.56 3.74 7.96
CA ALA A 272 -21.42 2.82 8.69
C ALA A 272 -21.16 2.94 10.20
N ARG A 273 -22.23 2.86 11.01
CA ARG A 273 -22.19 3.05 12.46
C ARG A 273 -22.55 1.76 13.18
N LYS A 274 -21.80 1.42 14.21
CA LYS A 274 -22.17 0.35 15.14
C LYS A 274 -23.35 0.82 16.01
N PRO A 275 -24.45 0.06 16.08
CA PRO A 275 -25.58 0.38 16.95
C PRO A 275 -25.21 0.53 18.42
#